data_1b3e8e1a11d24d988bda058632eee3c4
#
_entry.id   1b3e8e1a11d24d988bda058632eee3c4
#
_cell.length_a   1.000
_cell.length_b   1.000
_cell.length_c   1.000
_cell.angle_alpha   90.00
_cell.angle_beta   90.00
_cell.angle_gamma   90.00
#
_symmetry.space_group_name_H-M   'P 1'
#
loop_
_entity.id
_entity.type
_entity.pdbx_description
1 polymer ?
#
loop_
_entity_poly.entity_id
_entity_poly.type
_entity_poly.pdbx_seq_one_letter_code
_entity_poly.pdbx_strand_id
1 'polypeptide(L)'
;VYKRQYEGEAAPEKCPVCGVGADKFTEVKEGEREWAAEHVVGVAKGVSEDILADLRANFEGECSEVGMYLAMARVAHREGYPEIGLYWEKAAHEEAEHAAKFAELLGEVVTDSTKKNLEMRVEAEHGATAGKFDLAKRAKAANLDAIHDTVHEMARDEARHGKAFEGLLKRYFG
;
A
#
# COMPACT_ATOMS: atom_id res chain seq x y z
N VAL A 1 -13.87 -2.79 14.44
CA VAL A 1 -14.61 -3.06 15.68
C VAL A 1 -14.03 -2.18 16.77
N TYR A 2 -14.78 -1.16 17.20
CA TYR A 2 -14.36 -0.33 18.34
C TYR A 2 -14.53 -1.13 19.63
N LYS A 3 -13.42 -1.53 20.28
CA LYS A 3 -13.46 -2.05 21.65
C LYS A 3 -13.75 -0.88 22.60
N ARG A 4 -14.74 -1.01 23.47
CA ARG A 4 -15.07 -0.01 24.49
C ARG A 4 -14.64 -0.53 25.85
N GLN A 5 -14.11 0.33 26.69
CA GLN A 5 -13.77 0.03 28.09
C GLN A 5 -14.97 0.39 28.99
N TYR A 6 -15.16 -0.44 30.01
CA TYR A 6 -16.09 -0.23 31.10
C TYR A 6 -15.33 -0.31 32.42
N GLU A 7 -15.49 0.70 33.25
CA GLU A 7 -14.88 0.74 34.58
C GLU A 7 -15.91 0.29 35.61
N GLY A 8 -15.60 -0.77 36.38
CA GLY A 8 -16.46 -1.33 37.40
C GLY A 8 -15.81 -2.55 38.06
N GLU A 9 -16.34 -2.97 39.19
CA GLU A 9 -15.84 -4.14 39.94
C GLU A 9 -16.12 -5.47 39.22
N ALA A 10 -17.05 -5.49 38.26
CA ALA A 10 -17.38 -6.66 37.44
C ALA A 10 -17.92 -6.23 36.08
N ALA A 11 -17.87 -7.15 35.10
CA ALA A 11 -18.49 -6.93 33.80
C ALA A 11 -20.01 -6.72 33.94
N PRO A 12 -20.61 -5.72 33.27
CA PRO A 12 -22.05 -5.53 33.31
C PRO A 12 -22.75 -6.71 32.61
N GLU A 13 -23.94 -7.07 33.05
CA GLU A 13 -24.72 -8.15 32.41
C GLU A 13 -24.92 -7.91 30.90
N LYS A 14 -25.05 -6.66 30.52
CA LYS A 14 -25.12 -6.22 29.12
C LYS A 14 -24.36 -4.91 28.93
N CYS A 15 -23.64 -4.81 27.82
CA CYS A 15 -23.00 -3.57 27.43
C CYS A 15 -24.04 -2.44 27.30
N PRO A 16 -23.89 -1.30 28.01
CA PRO A 16 -24.86 -0.21 27.96
C PRO A 16 -24.93 0.48 26.59
N VAL A 17 -24.00 0.16 25.68
CA VAL A 17 -23.91 0.81 24.37
C VAL A 17 -24.35 -0.09 23.23
N CYS A 18 -23.92 -1.36 23.22
CA CYS A 18 -24.20 -2.29 22.12
C CYS A 18 -24.99 -3.54 22.52
N GLY A 19 -25.32 -3.70 23.81
CA GLY A 19 -26.17 -4.76 24.31
C GLY A 19 -25.55 -6.16 24.37
N VAL A 20 -24.25 -6.35 24.03
CA VAL A 20 -23.59 -7.65 24.15
C VAL A 20 -23.51 -8.10 25.61
N GLY A 21 -23.56 -9.41 25.84
CA GLY A 21 -23.54 -10.01 27.17
C GLY A 21 -22.16 -9.94 27.85
N ALA A 22 -22.15 -10.22 29.15
CA ALA A 22 -20.96 -10.21 30.00
C ALA A 22 -19.84 -11.16 29.50
N ASP A 23 -20.20 -12.21 28.79
CA ASP A 23 -19.27 -13.19 28.18
C ASP A 23 -18.36 -12.60 27.10
N LYS A 24 -18.64 -11.41 26.64
CA LYS A 24 -17.82 -10.66 25.65
C LYS A 24 -16.89 -9.63 26.27
N PHE A 25 -16.91 -9.51 27.61
CA PHE A 25 -15.97 -8.64 28.31
C PHE A 25 -14.74 -9.44 28.76
N THR A 26 -13.58 -8.81 28.65
CA THR A 26 -12.31 -9.32 29.19
C THR A 26 -11.82 -8.36 30.24
N GLU A 27 -11.39 -8.86 31.40
CA GLU A 27 -10.80 -8.06 32.47
C GLU A 27 -9.47 -7.49 32.00
N VAL A 28 -9.30 -6.16 32.14
CA VAL A 28 -8.04 -5.48 31.90
C VAL A 28 -7.28 -5.40 33.23
N LYS A 29 -6.23 -6.18 33.37
CA LYS A 29 -5.38 -6.15 34.59
C LYS A 29 -4.48 -4.91 34.58
N GLU A 30 -4.36 -4.25 35.73
CA GLU A 30 -3.38 -3.16 35.89
C GLU A 30 -1.97 -3.66 35.61
N GLY A 31 -1.31 -3.03 34.64
CA GLY A 31 0.08 -3.34 34.23
C GLY A 31 0.23 -3.86 32.81
N GLU A 32 -0.79 -4.51 32.22
CA GLU A 32 -0.78 -4.95 30.82
C GLU A 32 -1.91 -4.26 30.06
N ARG A 33 -1.61 -3.13 29.42
CA ARG A 33 -2.56 -2.53 28.47
C ARG A 33 -2.52 -3.34 27.18
N GLU A 34 -3.49 -4.20 26.97
CA GLU A 34 -3.76 -4.70 25.63
C GLU A 34 -4.35 -3.57 24.79
N TRP A 35 -3.56 -3.07 23.87
CA TRP A 35 -4.05 -2.18 22.84
C TRP A 35 -4.88 -3.03 21.85
N ALA A 36 -6.03 -2.52 21.46
CA ALA A 36 -6.77 -3.13 20.36
C ALA A 36 -5.87 -3.09 19.11
N ALA A 37 -5.17 -4.18 18.87
CA ALA A 37 -4.34 -4.38 17.68
C ALA A 37 -5.26 -4.79 16.53
N GLU A 38 -5.86 -3.80 15.87
CA GLU A 38 -6.89 -4.08 14.86
C GLU A 38 -6.32 -4.18 13.46
N HIS A 39 -5.13 -3.62 13.26
CA HIS A 39 -4.45 -3.64 11.97
C HIS A 39 -3.15 -4.43 12.07
N VAL A 40 -3.23 -5.71 11.76
CA VAL A 40 -2.07 -6.58 11.59
C VAL A 40 -1.86 -6.77 10.09
N VAL A 41 -0.67 -6.46 9.59
CA VAL A 41 -0.32 -6.75 8.21
C VAL A 41 -0.45 -8.25 7.96
N GLY A 42 -1.20 -8.63 6.93
CA GLY A 42 -1.44 -10.02 6.57
C GLY A 42 -2.57 -10.67 7.35
N VAL A 43 -3.57 -9.94 7.76
CA VAL A 43 -4.76 -10.47 8.45
C VAL A 43 -5.53 -11.48 7.59
N ALA A 44 -5.37 -11.45 6.27
CA ALA A 44 -5.96 -12.40 5.34
C ALA A 44 -5.20 -13.73 5.24
N LYS A 45 -4.10 -13.91 5.97
CA LYS A 45 -3.38 -15.19 6.00
C LYS A 45 -4.27 -16.28 6.60
N GLY A 46 -4.47 -17.35 5.81
CA GLY A 46 -5.26 -18.50 6.24
C GLY A 46 -6.76 -18.43 5.92
N VAL A 47 -7.22 -17.38 5.23
CA VAL A 47 -8.56 -17.38 4.64
C VAL A 47 -8.59 -18.28 3.39
N SER A 48 -9.80 -18.60 2.88
CA SER A 48 -9.96 -19.44 1.69
C SER A 48 -9.30 -18.84 0.44
N GLU A 49 -8.85 -19.67 -0.47
CA GLU A 49 -8.10 -19.23 -1.66
C GLU A 49 -8.95 -18.38 -2.62
N ASP A 50 -10.25 -18.57 -2.68
CA ASP A 50 -11.17 -17.74 -3.45
C ASP A 50 -11.18 -16.29 -2.94
N ILE A 51 -11.24 -16.09 -1.61
CA ILE A 51 -11.12 -14.75 -1.00
C ILE A 51 -9.73 -14.14 -1.27
N LEU A 52 -8.65 -14.93 -1.13
CA LEU A 52 -7.30 -14.43 -1.44
C LEU A 52 -7.16 -14.01 -2.90
N ALA A 53 -7.72 -14.80 -3.82
CA ALA A 53 -7.70 -14.47 -5.25
C ALA A 53 -8.42 -13.14 -5.54
N ASP A 54 -9.59 -12.94 -4.93
CA ASP A 54 -10.35 -11.69 -5.08
C ASP A 54 -9.60 -10.50 -4.46
N LEU A 55 -8.97 -10.65 -3.30
CA LEU A 55 -8.16 -9.59 -2.67
C LEU A 55 -6.96 -9.20 -3.55
N ARG A 56 -6.26 -10.19 -4.15
CA ARG A 56 -5.14 -9.94 -5.07
C ARG A 56 -5.60 -9.23 -6.34
N ALA A 57 -6.73 -9.69 -6.92
CA ALA A 57 -7.30 -9.07 -8.12
C ALA A 57 -7.71 -7.60 -7.87
N ASN A 58 -8.32 -7.33 -6.71
CA ASN A 58 -8.64 -5.95 -6.33
C ASN A 58 -7.36 -5.12 -6.13
N PHE A 59 -6.36 -5.63 -5.41
CA PHE A 59 -5.08 -4.94 -5.25
C PHE A 59 -4.45 -4.55 -6.60
N GLU A 60 -4.40 -5.47 -7.55
CA GLU A 60 -3.87 -5.22 -8.89
C GLU A 60 -4.72 -4.21 -9.67
N GLY A 61 -6.05 -4.29 -9.54
CA GLY A 61 -6.99 -3.34 -10.13
C GLY A 61 -6.74 -1.92 -9.64
N GLU A 62 -6.75 -1.71 -8.34
CA GLU A 62 -6.51 -0.40 -7.72
C GLU A 62 -5.14 0.18 -8.09
N CYS A 63 -4.08 -0.63 -8.06
CA CYS A 63 -2.75 -0.18 -8.52
C CYS A 63 -2.76 0.29 -9.98
N SER A 64 -3.50 -0.39 -10.85
CA SER A 64 -3.63 -0.04 -12.26
C SER A 64 -4.43 1.24 -12.45
N GLU A 65 -5.50 1.43 -11.68
CA GLU A 65 -6.37 2.61 -11.74
C GLU A 65 -5.65 3.89 -11.33
N VAL A 66 -4.73 3.83 -10.36
CA VAL A 66 -3.87 4.97 -10.02
C VAL A 66 -3.16 5.52 -11.28
N GLY A 67 -2.50 4.64 -12.03
CA GLY A 67 -1.77 5.04 -13.24
C GLY A 67 -2.70 5.52 -14.36
N MET A 68 -3.82 4.83 -14.56
CA MET A 68 -4.83 5.20 -15.57
C MET A 68 -5.43 6.58 -15.30
N TYR A 69 -5.87 6.85 -14.07
CA TYR A 69 -6.52 8.10 -13.72
C TYR A 69 -5.56 9.28 -13.79
N LEU A 70 -4.30 9.12 -13.38
CA LEU A 70 -3.28 10.15 -13.58
C LEU A 70 -3.01 10.41 -15.07
N ALA A 71 -3.02 9.39 -15.91
CA ALA A 71 -2.89 9.57 -17.37
C ALA A 71 -4.10 10.28 -17.98
N MET A 72 -5.32 9.91 -17.56
CA MET A 72 -6.57 10.57 -17.96
C MET A 72 -6.61 12.03 -17.52
N ALA A 73 -6.13 12.35 -16.32
CA ALA A 73 -6.00 13.72 -15.83
C ALA A 73 -5.13 14.57 -16.77
N ARG A 74 -3.97 14.03 -17.17
CA ARG A 74 -3.06 14.72 -18.12
C ARG A 74 -3.73 14.97 -19.48
N VAL A 75 -4.57 14.03 -19.97
CA VAL A 75 -5.35 14.22 -21.20
C VAL A 75 -6.35 15.36 -21.00
N ALA A 76 -7.14 15.32 -19.93
CA ALA A 76 -8.15 16.34 -19.65
C ALA A 76 -7.54 17.76 -19.55
N HIS A 77 -6.39 17.89 -18.86
CA HIS A 77 -5.69 19.17 -18.78
C HIS A 77 -5.21 19.68 -20.16
N ARG A 78 -4.67 18.79 -21.01
CA ARG A 78 -4.27 19.17 -22.39
C ARG A 78 -5.44 19.58 -23.27
N GLU A 79 -6.60 18.98 -23.06
CA GLU A 79 -7.83 19.31 -23.79
C GLU A 79 -8.55 20.55 -23.23
N GLY A 80 -8.10 21.11 -22.12
CA GLY A 80 -8.68 22.31 -21.51
C GLY A 80 -9.86 22.04 -20.56
N TYR A 81 -9.93 20.83 -20.00
CA TYR A 81 -10.93 20.43 -19.00
C TYR A 81 -10.29 20.29 -17.58
N PRO A 82 -9.82 21.39 -16.97
CA PRO A 82 -9.07 21.28 -15.72
C PRO A 82 -9.91 20.72 -14.55
N GLU A 83 -11.20 20.97 -14.51
CA GLU A 83 -12.09 20.42 -13.48
C GLU A 83 -12.16 18.88 -13.55
N ILE A 84 -12.24 18.32 -14.75
CA ILE A 84 -12.20 16.87 -14.96
C ILE A 84 -10.82 16.32 -14.59
N GLY A 85 -9.75 17.01 -14.98
CA GLY A 85 -8.39 16.63 -14.65
C GLY A 85 -8.16 16.56 -13.14
N LEU A 86 -8.56 17.57 -12.40
CA LEU A 86 -8.46 17.60 -10.93
C LEU A 86 -9.28 16.50 -10.25
N TYR A 87 -10.45 16.14 -10.80
CA TYR A 87 -11.23 15.04 -10.25
C TYR A 87 -10.54 13.68 -10.47
N TRP A 88 -9.94 13.45 -11.66
CA TRP A 88 -9.15 12.27 -11.93
C TRP A 88 -7.92 12.14 -11.01
N GLU A 89 -7.21 13.25 -10.75
CA GLU A 89 -6.10 13.27 -9.80
C GLU A 89 -6.54 12.91 -8.40
N LYS A 90 -7.69 13.43 -7.94
CA LYS A 90 -8.27 13.09 -6.66
C LYS A 90 -8.63 11.61 -6.58
N ALA A 91 -9.33 11.07 -7.58
CA ALA A 91 -9.69 9.66 -7.65
C ALA A 91 -8.45 8.77 -7.59
N ALA A 92 -7.38 9.10 -8.35
CA ALA A 92 -6.13 8.34 -8.31
C ALA A 92 -5.51 8.23 -6.90
N HIS A 93 -5.64 9.27 -6.07
CA HIS A 93 -5.19 9.23 -4.67
C HIS A 93 -6.10 8.35 -3.80
N GLU A 94 -7.41 8.33 -4.06
CA GLU A 94 -8.35 7.46 -3.38
C GLU A 94 -8.07 5.98 -3.71
N GLU A 95 -7.78 5.64 -4.98
CA GLU A 95 -7.40 4.28 -5.39
C GLU A 95 -6.03 3.87 -4.82
N ALA A 96 -5.10 4.80 -4.65
CA ALA A 96 -3.84 4.49 -3.97
C ALA A 96 -4.05 4.08 -2.50
N GLU A 97 -5.00 4.71 -1.79
CA GLU A 97 -5.39 4.33 -0.44
C GLU A 97 -6.10 2.97 -0.39
N HIS A 98 -6.93 2.66 -1.40
CA HIS A 98 -7.55 1.33 -1.53
C HIS A 98 -6.49 0.26 -1.75
N ALA A 99 -5.57 0.47 -2.69
CA ALA A 99 -4.45 -0.43 -2.94
C ALA A 99 -3.62 -0.68 -1.67
N ALA A 100 -3.30 0.38 -0.90
CA ALA A 100 -2.57 0.25 0.34
C ALA A 100 -3.30 -0.64 1.37
N LYS A 101 -4.62 -0.49 1.50
CA LYS A 101 -5.44 -1.32 2.40
C LYS A 101 -5.44 -2.79 1.96
N PHE A 102 -5.59 -3.08 0.68
CA PHE A 102 -5.49 -4.45 0.16
C PHE A 102 -4.08 -5.04 0.37
N ALA A 103 -3.02 -4.25 0.18
CA ALA A 103 -1.66 -4.67 0.47
C ALA A 103 -1.46 -5.06 1.94
N GLU A 104 -2.01 -4.28 2.87
CA GLU A 104 -1.97 -4.56 4.31
C GLU A 104 -2.78 -5.82 4.67
N LEU A 105 -3.98 -5.99 4.11
CA LEU A 105 -4.79 -7.20 4.32
C LEU A 105 -4.04 -8.46 3.88
N LEU A 106 -3.43 -8.43 2.70
CA LEU A 106 -2.70 -9.56 2.13
C LEU A 106 -1.36 -9.82 2.86
N GLY A 107 -0.59 -8.78 3.19
CA GLY A 107 0.75 -8.91 3.76
C GLY A 107 1.73 -9.66 2.85
N GLU A 108 1.55 -9.58 1.53
CA GLU A 108 2.39 -10.23 0.52
C GLU A 108 3.47 -9.29 -0.02
N VAL A 109 3.13 -8.00 -0.21
CA VAL A 109 4.04 -6.98 -0.75
C VAL A 109 4.54 -6.00 0.31
N VAL A 110 3.99 -6.06 1.51
CA VAL A 110 4.37 -5.25 2.67
C VAL A 110 4.44 -6.13 3.91
N THR A 111 5.33 -5.79 4.85
CA THR A 111 5.47 -6.46 6.14
C THR A 111 5.29 -5.45 7.28
N ASP A 112 5.13 -5.93 8.50
CA ASP A 112 5.09 -5.13 9.73
C ASP A 112 6.46 -4.59 10.17
N SER A 113 7.52 -4.83 9.39
CA SER A 113 8.89 -4.38 9.65
C SER A 113 9.36 -3.36 8.63
N THR A 114 9.53 -2.11 9.05
CA THR A 114 10.12 -1.06 8.21
C THR A 114 11.49 -1.44 7.66
N LYS A 115 12.33 -2.10 8.47
CA LYS A 115 13.64 -2.60 8.02
C LYS A 115 13.48 -3.56 6.84
N LYS A 116 12.64 -4.56 7.01
CA LYS A 116 12.41 -5.59 5.98
C LYS A 116 11.78 -4.99 4.71
N ASN A 117 10.85 -4.05 4.86
CA ASN A 117 10.25 -3.36 3.72
C ASN A 117 11.31 -2.57 2.94
N LEU A 118 12.25 -1.89 3.61
CA LEU A 118 13.36 -1.21 2.95
C LEU A 118 14.29 -2.20 2.23
N GLU A 119 14.67 -3.32 2.87
CA GLU A 119 15.49 -4.36 2.25
C GLU A 119 14.86 -4.89 0.96
N MET A 120 13.58 -5.23 1.01
CA MET A 120 12.82 -5.71 -0.16
C MET A 120 12.77 -4.66 -1.28
N ARG A 121 12.59 -3.39 -0.92
CA ARG A 121 12.50 -2.32 -1.92
C ARG A 121 13.85 -2.00 -2.57
N VAL A 122 14.95 -2.01 -1.83
CA VAL A 122 16.30 -1.84 -2.40
C VAL A 122 16.54 -2.85 -3.54
N GLU A 123 16.26 -4.13 -3.30
CA GLU A 123 16.41 -5.18 -4.32
C GLU A 123 15.47 -4.99 -5.51
N ALA A 124 14.20 -4.64 -5.24
CA ALA A 124 13.22 -4.43 -6.30
C ALA A 124 13.56 -3.22 -7.17
N GLU A 125 14.00 -2.09 -6.59
CA GLU A 125 14.42 -0.91 -7.35
C GLU A 125 15.67 -1.18 -8.19
N HIS A 126 16.61 -1.99 -7.67
CA HIS A 126 17.76 -2.42 -8.44
C HIS A 126 17.34 -3.22 -9.68
N GLY A 127 16.45 -4.20 -9.53
CA GLY A 127 15.90 -4.98 -10.64
C GLY A 127 15.10 -4.11 -11.63
N ALA A 128 14.25 -3.20 -11.13
CA ALA A 128 13.47 -2.27 -11.93
C ALA A 128 14.37 -1.32 -12.75
N THR A 129 15.46 -0.83 -12.15
CA THR A 129 16.46 -0.02 -12.85
C THR A 129 17.06 -0.78 -14.03
N ALA A 130 17.52 -2.01 -13.81
CA ALA A 130 18.13 -2.82 -14.84
C ALA A 130 17.15 -3.15 -15.98
N GLY A 131 15.92 -3.55 -15.65
CA GLY A 131 14.90 -3.90 -16.63
C GLY A 131 14.47 -2.70 -17.49
N LYS A 132 14.23 -1.53 -16.87
CA LYS A 132 13.90 -0.31 -17.61
C LYS A 132 15.07 0.17 -18.48
N PHE A 133 16.29 0.04 -17.99
CA PHE A 133 17.48 0.44 -18.77
C PHE A 133 17.67 -0.47 -20.00
N ASP A 134 17.43 -1.79 -19.88
CA ASP A 134 17.45 -2.71 -21.02
C ASP A 134 16.34 -2.37 -22.04
N LEU A 135 15.11 -2.11 -21.58
CA LEU A 135 14.01 -1.68 -22.45
C LEU A 135 14.36 -0.39 -23.19
N ALA A 136 14.94 0.60 -22.51
CA ALA A 136 15.37 1.85 -23.13
C ALA A 136 16.42 1.61 -24.25
N LYS A 137 17.41 0.74 -24.02
CA LYS A 137 18.40 0.35 -25.03
C LYS A 137 17.74 -0.27 -26.26
N ARG A 138 16.81 -1.21 -26.07
CA ARG A 138 16.08 -1.86 -27.17
C ARG A 138 15.21 -0.87 -27.95
N ALA A 139 14.55 0.06 -27.25
CA ALA A 139 13.78 1.14 -27.88
C ALA A 139 14.67 2.03 -28.73
N LYS A 140 15.86 2.42 -28.24
CA LYS A 140 16.84 3.21 -29.02
C LYS A 140 17.31 2.48 -30.27
N ALA A 141 17.64 1.20 -30.15
CA ALA A 141 18.03 0.38 -31.29
C ALA A 141 16.93 0.25 -32.35
N ALA A 142 15.68 0.36 -31.95
CA ALA A 142 14.51 0.36 -32.83
C ALA A 142 14.12 1.76 -33.34
N ASN A 143 14.89 2.80 -33.07
CA ASN A 143 14.58 4.22 -33.41
C ASN A 143 13.26 4.73 -32.78
N LEU A 144 12.93 4.26 -31.59
CA LEU A 144 11.72 4.66 -30.83
C LEU A 144 12.13 5.67 -29.75
N ASP A 145 12.58 6.87 -30.17
CA ASP A 145 13.18 7.87 -29.26
C ASP A 145 12.25 8.29 -28.12
N ALA A 146 10.96 8.54 -28.38
CA ALA A 146 10.01 8.91 -27.33
C ALA A 146 9.87 7.84 -26.25
N ILE A 147 9.90 6.57 -26.63
CA ILE A 147 9.86 5.44 -25.66
C ILE A 147 11.19 5.35 -24.93
N HIS A 148 12.32 5.45 -25.66
CA HIS A 148 13.65 5.45 -25.06
C HIS A 148 13.77 6.53 -23.99
N ASP A 149 13.46 7.78 -24.31
CA ASP A 149 13.67 8.92 -23.42
C ASP A 149 12.84 8.79 -22.15
N THR A 150 11.55 8.43 -22.31
CA THR A 150 10.62 8.24 -21.19
C THR A 150 11.08 7.11 -20.26
N VAL A 151 11.42 5.95 -20.83
CA VAL A 151 11.80 4.78 -20.01
C VAL A 151 13.19 4.93 -19.40
N HIS A 152 14.11 5.59 -20.11
CA HIS A 152 15.45 5.87 -19.59
C HIS A 152 15.41 6.83 -18.39
N GLU A 153 14.53 7.85 -18.44
CA GLU A 153 14.32 8.73 -17.29
C GLU A 153 13.75 7.95 -16.09
N MET A 154 12.74 7.11 -16.32
CA MET A 154 12.21 6.24 -15.27
C MET A 154 13.29 5.32 -14.67
N ALA A 155 14.18 4.74 -15.48
CA ALA A 155 15.29 3.93 -14.97
C ALA A 155 16.21 4.70 -14.01
N ARG A 156 16.43 6.01 -14.29
CA ARG A 156 17.20 6.89 -13.39
C ARG A 156 16.44 7.19 -12.09
N ASP A 157 15.12 7.31 -12.15
CA ASP A 157 14.29 7.49 -10.96
C ASP A 157 14.34 6.24 -10.07
N GLU A 158 14.22 5.02 -10.64
CA GLU A 158 14.35 3.79 -9.85
C GLU A 158 15.72 3.68 -9.18
N ALA A 159 16.80 4.05 -9.89
CA ALA A 159 18.14 4.08 -9.30
C ALA A 159 18.26 5.09 -8.14
N ARG A 160 17.56 6.23 -8.24
CA ARG A 160 17.50 7.23 -7.16
C ARG A 160 16.68 6.70 -5.97
N HIS A 161 15.55 6.06 -6.21
CA HIS A 161 14.73 5.44 -5.17
C HIS A 161 15.53 4.35 -4.43
N GLY A 162 16.17 3.44 -5.16
CA GLY A 162 16.99 2.37 -4.57
C GLY A 162 18.10 2.92 -3.69
N LYS A 163 18.84 3.92 -4.16
CA LYS A 163 19.90 4.57 -3.36
C LYS A 163 19.35 5.30 -2.12
N ALA A 164 18.18 5.91 -2.22
CA ALA A 164 17.54 6.55 -1.08
C ALA A 164 17.13 5.53 -0.03
N PHE A 165 16.51 4.41 -0.44
CA PHE A 165 16.13 3.33 0.47
C PHE A 165 17.34 2.67 1.12
N GLU A 166 18.42 2.41 0.37
CA GLU A 166 19.69 1.90 0.90
C GLU A 166 20.31 2.86 1.94
N GLY A 167 20.30 4.16 1.64
CA GLY A 167 20.77 5.19 2.57
C GLY A 167 19.96 5.24 3.86
N LEU A 168 18.63 5.11 3.78
CA LEU A 168 17.75 5.05 4.94
C LEU A 168 17.98 3.77 5.74
N LEU A 169 18.10 2.63 5.05
CA LEU A 169 18.39 1.34 5.68
C LEU A 169 19.68 1.40 6.50
N LYS A 170 20.76 1.92 5.89
CA LYS A 170 22.04 2.10 6.56
C LYS A 170 21.97 3.08 7.74
N ARG A 171 21.24 4.17 7.60
CA ARG A 171 21.15 5.21 8.64
C ARG A 171 20.41 4.74 9.90
N TYR A 172 19.34 3.97 9.75
CA TYR A 172 18.46 3.62 10.86
C TYR A 172 18.64 2.19 11.37
N PHE A 173 19.21 1.30 10.57
CA PHE A 173 19.30 -0.14 10.88
C PHE A 173 20.69 -0.75 10.61
N GLY A 174 21.67 0.07 10.21
CA GLY A 174 23.06 -0.34 10.01
C GLY A 174 23.95 -0.20 11.24
#